data_29c35bc6e755ca830f2791db4f2580bc
#
_entry.id   29c35bc6e755ca830f2791db4f2580bc
#
_cell.length_a   1.000
_cell.length_b   1.000
_cell.length_c   1.000
_cell.angle_alpha   90.00
_cell.angle_beta   90.00
_cell.angle_gamma   90.00
#
_symmetry.space_group_name_H-M   'P 1'
#
loop_
_entity.id
_entity.type
_entity.pdbx_description
1 polymer ?
#
loop_
_entity_poly.entity_id
_entity_poly.type
_entity_poly.pdbx_seq_one_letter_code
_entity_poly.pdbx_strand_id
1 'polypeptide(L)'
;PALIPAPTPPRLDAEIVVAERMTVSFARWLYDYVGEPWHWSDRNVFDDDRWETTILAPGYRHITCVVGGVPVGYCEYELQGSSVEITYFGLGTDVHGHGLGGWFLTEALHHGFSFEGVKRVWLHTCSLDGPHARTNYEARGMRVFDTEVEWKMLR
;
A
#
# COMPACT_ATOMS: atom_id res chain seq x y z
N PRO A 1 -6.58 9.25 14.05
CA PRO A 1 -5.66 8.25 14.63
C PRO A 1 -6.28 7.45 15.78
N ALA A 2 -7.07 8.12 16.62
CA ALA A 2 -7.73 7.46 17.79
C ALA A 2 -8.76 6.39 17.36
N LEU A 3 -9.19 6.36 16.13
CA LEU A 3 -10.18 5.42 15.61
C LEU A 3 -9.56 4.19 14.93
N ILE A 4 -8.24 4.17 14.75
CA ILE A 4 -7.56 3.02 14.17
C ILE A 4 -7.43 1.96 15.28
N PRO A 5 -7.96 0.75 15.06
CA PRO A 5 -7.82 -0.30 16.07
C PRO A 5 -6.36 -0.70 16.28
N ALA A 6 -6.06 -1.27 17.42
CA ALA A 6 -4.76 -1.87 17.65
C ALA A 6 -4.53 -3.03 16.67
N PRO A 7 -3.29 -3.23 16.20
CA PRO A 7 -2.99 -4.35 15.31
C PRO A 7 -3.28 -5.69 15.99
N THR A 8 -3.99 -6.57 15.29
CA THR A 8 -4.12 -7.96 15.72
C THR A 8 -2.92 -8.74 15.18
N PRO A 9 -2.14 -9.42 16.03
CA PRO A 9 -0.98 -10.16 15.58
C PRO A 9 -1.34 -11.14 14.45
N PRO A 10 -0.56 -11.19 13.37
CA PRO A 10 -0.81 -12.12 12.28
C PRO A 10 -0.43 -13.56 12.70
N ARG A 11 -0.93 -14.54 11.97
CA ARG A 11 -0.57 -15.95 12.17
C ARG A 11 0.82 -16.30 11.65
N LEU A 12 1.39 -15.43 10.82
CA LEU A 12 2.74 -15.56 10.27
C LEU A 12 3.68 -14.63 11.03
N ASP A 13 4.95 -15.05 11.14
CA ASP A 13 6.00 -14.20 11.69
C ASP A 13 6.34 -13.09 10.70
N ALA A 14 5.69 -11.95 10.88
CA ALA A 14 5.76 -10.81 9.98
C ALA A 14 6.38 -9.60 10.66
N GLU A 15 7.15 -8.84 9.91
CA GLU A 15 7.73 -7.58 10.32
C GLU A 15 7.55 -6.49 9.26
N ILE A 16 7.60 -5.24 9.70
CA ILE A 16 7.60 -4.07 8.84
C ILE A 16 9.01 -3.54 8.69
N VAL A 17 9.44 -3.37 7.45
CA VAL A 17 10.75 -2.77 7.13
C VAL A 17 10.52 -1.45 6.43
N VAL A 18 11.04 -0.37 7.00
CA VAL A 18 11.00 0.97 6.41
C VAL A 18 12.14 1.10 5.41
N ALA A 19 11.83 1.44 4.17
CA ALA A 19 12.85 1.72 3.17
C ALA A 19 13.34 3.16 3.32
N GLU A 20 14.58 3.34 3.75
CA GLU A 20 15.24 4.64 3.75
C GLU A 20 15.62 5.07 2.32
N ARG A 21 15.94 4.10 1.49
CA ARG A 21 16.26 4.29 0.09
C ARG A 21 15.71 3.13 -0.75
N MET A 22 14.84 3.46 -1.71
CA MET A 22 14.29 2.50 -2.64
C MET A 22 15.17 2.39 -3.90
N THR A 23 15.12 1.24 -4.57
CA THR A 23 15.71 1.04 -5.89
C THR A 23 14.63 0.81 -6.93
N VAL A 24 14.91 1.20 -8.18
CA VAL A 24 13.95 1.03 -9.29
C VAL A 24 13.59 -0.44 -9.49
N SER A 25 14.57 -1.33 -9.49
CA SER A 25 14.34 -2.76 -9.71
C SER A 25 13.45 -3.37 -8.63
N PHE A 26 13.66 -3.02 -7.36
CA PHE A 26 12.86 -3.55 -6.26
C PHE A 26 11.44 -2.97 -6.24
N ALA A 27 11.31 -1.67 -6.49
CA ALA A 27 9.99 -1.02 -6.58
C ALA A 27 9.14 -1.62 -7.71
N ARG A 28 9.75 -1.83 -8.88
CA ARG A 28 9.09 -2.46 -10.03
C ARG A 28 8.69 -3.89 -9.72
N TRP A 29 9.58 -4.67 -9.13
CA TRP A 29 9.28 -6.05 -8.76
C TRP A 29 8.10 -6.14 -7.79
N LEU A 30 8.07 -5.32 -6.76
CA LEU A 30 6.94 -5.29 -5.82
C LEU A 30 5.63 -4.90 -6.50
N TYR A 31 5.67 -3.91 -7.38
CA TYR A 31 4.51 -3.49 -8.15
C TYR A 31 3.93 -4.65 -8.99
N ASP A 32 4.80 -5.37 -9.69
CA ASP A 32 4.39 -6.52 -10.50
C ASP A 32 3.90 -7.69 -9.62
N TYR A 33 4.68 -8.03 -8.60
CA TYR A 33 4.39 -9.16 -7.70
C TYR A 33 3.04 -9.01 -6.98
N VAL A 34 2.75 -7.83 -6.47
CA VAL A 34 1.49 -7.58 -5.74
C VAL A 34 0.36 -7.25 -6.71
N GLY A 35 0.63 -6.51 -7.77
CA GLY A 35 -0.38 -5.92 -8.62
C GLY A 35 -0.90 -6.78 -9.76
N GLU A 36 -0.11 -7.74 -10.25
CA GLU A 36 -0.49 -8.58 -11.38
C GLU A 36 -1.85 -9.26 -11.22
N PRO A 37 -2.17 -9.92 -10.08
CA PRO A 37 -3.47 -10.56 -9.89
C PRO A 37 -4.65 -9.59 -9.91
N TRP A 38 -4.42 -8.30 -9.66
CA TRP A 38 -5.44 -7.26 -9.56
C TRP A 38 -5.44 -6.31 -10.75
N HIS A 39 -4.71 -6.65 -11.83
CA HIS A 39 -4.64 -5.87 -13.06
C HIS A 39 -4.10 -4.44 -12.86
N TRP A 40 -3.15 -4.25 -11.97
CA TRP A 40 -2.46 -2.98 -11.86
C TRP A 40 -1.71 -2.68 -13.16
N SER A 41 -1.99 -1.56 -13.77
CA SER A 41 -1.45 -1.23 -15.09
C SER A 41 -0.92 0.19 -15.21
N ASP A 42 -1.18 1.06 -14.25
CA ASP A 42 -0.88 2.49 -14.34
C ASP A 42 0.63 2.77 -14.54
N ARG A 43 1.48 1.93 -13.98
CA ARG A 43 2.93 2.07 -14.08
C ARG A 43 3.60 1.15 -15.10
N ASN A 44 2.83 0.38 -15.86
CA ASN A 44 3.40 -0.49 -16.90
C ASN A 44 4.07 0.30 -18.03
N VAL A 45 3.71 1.56 -18.18
CA VAL A 45 4.29 2.49 -19.16
C VAL A 45 5.48 3.28 -18.63
N PHE A 46 5.87 3.08 -17.37
CA PHE A 46 7.01 3.78 -16.78
C PHE A 46 8.31 3.19 -17.31
N ASP A 47 9.17 4.05 -17.85
CA ASP A 47 10.58 3.75 -18.07
C ASP A 47 11.39 3.89 -16.76
N ASP A 48 12.66 3.59 -16.81
CA ASP A 48 13.54 3.66 -15.64
C ASP A 48 13.64 5.08 -15.08
N ASP A 49 13.68 6.09 -15.94
CA ASP A 49 13.78 7.50 -15.53
C ASP A 49 12.52 7.93 -14.76
N ARG A 50 11.34 7.50 -15.20
CA ARG A 50 10.09 7.81 -14.51
C ARG A 50 9.96 7.07 -13.19
N TRP A 51 10.39 5.81 -13.13
CA TRP A 51 10.48 5.09 -11.86
C TRP A 51 11.43 5.78 -10.89
N GLU A 52 12.61 6.17 -11.37
CA GLU A 52 13.60 6.87 -10.54
C GLU A 52 13.05 8.20 -10.01
N THR A 53 12.43 9.01 -10.87
CA THR A 53 11.78 10.25 -10.46
C THR A 53 10.71 10.02 -9.39
N THR A 54 9.93 8.95 -9.53
CA THR A 54 8.89 8.59 -8.57
C THR A 54 9.47 8.24 -7.19
N ILE A 55 10.46 7.35 -7.14
CA ILE A 55 11.02 6.88 -5.86
C ILE A 55 11.95 7.89 -5.20
N LEU A 56 12.47 8.86 -5.93
CA LEU A 56 13.30 9.96 -5.40
C LEU A 56 12.51 11.22 -5.07
N ALA A 57 11.20 11.24 -5.35
CA ALA A 57 10.37 12.40 -5.04
C ALA A 57 10.39 12.68 -3.53
N PRO A 58 10.45 13.97 -3.10
CA PRO A 58 10.57 14.32 -1.67
C PRO A 58 9.44 13.77 -0.79
N GLY A 59 8.24 13.60 -1.35
CA GLY A 59 7.07 13.05 -0.66
C GLY A 59 6.98 11.52 -0.65
N TYR A 60 7.86 10.82 -1.34
CA TYR A 60 7.81 9.36 -1.42
C TYR A 60 8.20 8.71 -0.09
N ARG A 61 7.38 7.73 0.36
CA ARG A 61 7.69 6.89 1.52
C ARG A 61 7.27 5.46 1.21
N HIS A 62 7.94 4.50 1.83
CA HIS A 62 7.72 3.08 1.55
C HIS A 62 7.95 2.23 2.78
N ILE A 63 7.05 1.28 3.02
CA ILE A 63 7.26 0.18 3.95
C ILE A 63 7.03 -1.15 3.25
N THR A 64 7.80 -2.15 3.63
CA THR A 64 7.70 -3.51 3.11
C THR A 64 7.25 -4.45 4.22
N CYS A 65 6.30 -5.33 3.92
CA CYS A 65 5.92 -6.43 4.78
C CYS A 65 6.82 -7.63 4.47
N VAL A 66 7.48 -8.16 5.49
CA VAL A 66 8.44 -9.25 5.37
C VAL A 66 8.00 -10.41 6.26
N VAL A 67 7.92 -11.60 5.71
CA VAL A 67 7.57 -12.83 6.44
C VAL A 67 8.71 -13.83 6.30
N GLY A 68 9.27 -14.24 7.43
CA GLY A 68 10.39 -15.19 7.42
C GLY A 68 11.62 -14.71 6.61
N GLY A 69 11.87 -13.40 6.57
CA GLY A 69 12.95 -12.80 5.78
C GLY A 69 12.59 -12.54 4.30
N VAL A 70 11.38 -12.86 3.87
CA VAL A 70 10.94 -12.72 2.47
C VAL A 70 9.97 -11.54 2.33
N PRO A 71 10.23 -10.57 1.43
CA PRO A 71 9.28 -9.53 1.11
C PRO A 71 8.01 -10.12 0.49
N VAL A 72 6.85 -9.84 1.07
CA VAL A 72 5.57 -10.41 0.62
C VAL A 72 4.50 -9.38 0.32
N GLY A 73 4.79 -8.11 0.54
CA GLY A 73 3.89 -7.01 0.27
C GLY A 73 4.49 -5.67 0.61
N TYR A 74 3.78 -4.59 0.31
CA TYR A 74 4.27 -3.25 0.57
C TYR A 74 3.15 -2.22 0.67
N CYS A 75 3.52 -1.07 1.20
CA CYS A 75 2.72 0.14 1.17
C CYS A 75 3.59 1.30 0.71
N GLU A 76 3.14 2.00 -0.30
CA GLU A 76 3.78 3.20 -0.82
C GLU A 76 2.94 4.42 -0.46
N TYR A 77 3.60 5.48 -0.07
CA TYR A 77 2.95 6.73 0.33
C TYR A 77 3.48 7.91 -0.45
N GLU A 78 2.60 8.90 -0.64
CA GLU A 78 2.94 10.22 -1.13
C GLU A 78 2.50 11.28 -0.14
N LEU A 79 3.45 12.02 0.41
CA LEU A 79 3.17 13.15 1.31
C LEU A 79 2.63 14.33 0.51
N GLN A 80 1.49 14.87 0.94
CA GLN A 80 0.76 15.97 0.28
C GLN A 80 0.39 17.03 1.33
N GLY A 81 1.36 17.77 1.85
CA GLY A 81 1.15 18.71 2.94
C GLY A 81 0.78 18.01 4.24
N SER A 82 -0.42 18.27 4.77
CA SER A 82 -0.91 17.62 5.99
C SER A 82 -1.66 16.30 5.72
N SER A 83 -1.73 15.88 4.47
CA SER A 83 -2.31 14.60 4.07
C SER A 83 -1.22 13.68 3.53
N VAL A 84 -1.47 12.38 3.62
CA VAL A 84 -0.68 11.37 2.93
C VAL A 84 -1.62 10.45 2.17
N GLU A 85 -1.31 10.21 0.91
CA GLU A 85 -1.97 9.20 0.09
C GLU A 85 -1.23 7.87 0.21
N ILE A 86 -1.96 6.81 0.48
CA ILE A 86 -1.47 5.46 0.21
C ILE A 86 -1.68 5.23 -1.29
N THR A 87 -0.60 5.30 -2.05
CA THR A 87 -0.65 5.18 -3.51
C THR A 87 -0.74 3.74 -3.96
N TYR A 88 -0.06 2.84 -3.27
CA TYR A 88 -0.14 1.40 -3.49
C TYR A 88 -0.06 0.67 -2.16
N PHE A 89 -0.87 -0.36 -2.03
CA PHE A 89 -0.94 -1.23 -0.86
C PHE A 89 -1.36 -2.63 -1.29
N GLY A 90 -0.66 -3.63 -0.79
CA GLY A 90 -1.10 -5.01 -1.00
C GLY A 90 -0.09 -6.04 -0.55
N LEU A 91 -0.54 -7.27 -0.61
CA LEU A 91 0.19 -8.50 -0.30
C LEU A 91 0.15 -9.43 -1.50
N GLY A 92 1.24 -10.16 -1.72
CA GLY A 92 1.25 -11.26 -2.67
C GLY A 92 0.23 -12.34 -2.31
N THR A 93 -0.30 -13.03 -3.30
CA THR A 93 -1.31 -14.10 -3.09
C THR A 93 -0.79 -15.27 -2.28
N ASP A 94 0.53 -15.46 -2.22
CA ASP A 94 1.18 -16.53 -1.44
C ASP A 94 0.87 -16.46 0.06
N VAL A 95 0.57 -15.28 0.58
CA VAL A 95 0.34 -15.04 2.01
C VAL A 95 -1.11 -14.67 2.34
N HIS A 96 -2.01 -14.77 1.39
CA HIS A 96 -3.43 -14.54 1.64
C HIS A 96 -4.03 -15.62 2.56
N GLY A 97 -5.07 -15.28 3.31
CA GLY A 97 -5.78 -16.20 4.19
C GLY A 97 -5.13 -16.45 5.56
N HIS A 98 -4.09 -15.72 5.92
CA HIS A 98 -3.36 -15.83 7.20
C HIS A 98 -3.63 -14.68 8.18
N GLY A 99 -4.62 -13.83 7.92
CA GLY A 99 -4.91 -12.65 8.73
C GLY A 99 -3.89 -11.51 8.59
N LEU A 100 -2.95 -11.63 7.64
CA LEU A 100 -1.87 -10.68 7.45
C LEU A 100 -2.37 -9.33 6.88
N GLY A 101 -3.38 -9.36 6.00
CA GLY A 101 -3.91 -8.16 5.35
C GLY A 101 -4.48 -7.14 6.33
N GLY A 102 -5.25 -7.59 7.31
CA GLY A 102 -5.80 -6.71 8.34
C GLY A 102 -4.73 -6.11 9.24
N TRP A 103 -3.79 -6.93 9.69
CA TRP A 103 -2.65 -6.48 10.47
C TRP A 103 -1.80 -5.48 9.68
N PHE A 104 -1.44 -5.81 8.44
CA PHE A 104 -0.58 -4.95 7.64
C PHE A 104 -1.24 -3.61 7.32
N LEU A 105 -2.53 -3.60 7.02
CA LEU A 105 -3.25 -2.35 6.81
C LEU A 105 -3.28 -1.48 8.07
N THR A 106 -3.51 -2.06 9.23
CA THR A 106 -3.47 -1.35 10.51
C THR A 106 -2.09 -0.72 10.74
N GLU A 107 -1.02 -1.49 10.53
CA GLU A 107 0.36 -0.99 10.63
C GLU A 107 0.64 0.13 9.61
N ALA A 108 0.17 -0.04 8.37
CA ALA A 108 0.33 0.96 7.32
C ALA A 108 -0.37 2.28 7.66
N LEU A 109 -1.57 2.22 8.25
CA LEU A 109 -2.30 3.42 8.68
C LEU A 109 -1.59 4.13 9.84
N HIS A 110 -1.17 3.38 10.86
CA HIS A 110 -0.39 3.95 11.96
C HIS A 110 0.89 4.60 11.46
N HIS A 111 1.59 3.94 10.56
CA HIS A 111 2.80 4.46 9.96
C HIS A 111 2.54 5.74 9.16
N GLY A 112 1.48 5.77 8.35
CA GLY A 112 1.08 6.96 7.59
C GLY A 112 0.80 8.17 8.48
N PHE A 113 0.12 7.96 9.60
CA PHE A 113 -0.13 9.03 10.58
C PHE A 113 1.11 9.44 11.38
N SER A 114 2.16 8.63 11.39
CA SER A 114 3.40 8.94 12.11
C SER A 114 4.29 9.96 11.40
N PHE A 115 4.07 10.23 10.11
CA PHE A 115 4.83 11.25 9.40
C PHE A 115 4.53 12.64 9.96
N GLU A 116 5.57 13.46 10.07
CA GLU A 116 5.46 14.79 10.67
C GLU A 116 4.39 15.63 9.97
N GLY A 117 3.48 16.21 10.76
CA GLY A 117 2.44 17.12 10.29
C GLY A 117 1.25 16.45 9.60
N VAL A 118 1.24 15.14 9.46
CA VAL A 118 0.12 14.42 8.81
C VAL A 118 -1.08 14.36 9.73
N LYS A 119 -2.22 14.81 9.20
CA LYS A 119 -3.54 14.80 9.87
C LYS A 119 -4.54 13.91 9.17
N ARG A 120 -4.28 13.51 7.93
CA ARG A 120 -5.17 12.73 7.10
C ARG A 120 -4.41 11.69 6.29
N VAL A 121 -4.89 10.45 6.31
CA VAL A 121 -4.45 9.36 5.44
C VAL A 121 -5.61 8.97 4.52
N TRP A 122 -5.38 8.89 3.24
CA TRP A 122 -6.38 8.52 2.26
C TRP A 122 -5.83 7.60 1.18
N LEU A 123 -6.70 6.94 0.45
CA LEU A 123 -6.34 6.06 -0.65
C LEU A 123 -7.46 5.98 -1.69
N HIS A 124 -7.11 5.50 -2.88
CA HIS A 124 -8.05 5.06 -3.89
C HIS A 124 -8.23 3.54 -3.84
N THR A 125 -9.45 3.08 -4.04
CA THR A 125 -9.76 1.67 -4.30
C THR A 125 -10.74 1.60 -5.47
N CYS A 126 -10.79 0.47 -6.17
CA CYS A 126 -11.68 0.31 -7.32
C CYS A 126 -12.30 -1.09 -7.35
N SER A 127 -13.25 -1.30 -8.27
CA SER A 127 -13.93 -2.58 -8.44
C SER A 127 -13.02 -3.74 -8.87
N LEU A 128 -11.79 -3.45 -9.32
CA LEU A 128 -10.77 -4.45 -9.70
C LEU A 128 -9.93 -4.91 -8.51
N ASP A 129 -9.97 -4.20 -7.39
CA ASP A 129 -9.30 -4.62 -6.17
C ASP A 129 -9.94 -5.89 -5.62
N GLY A 130 -9.22 -6.62 -4.78
CA GLY A 130 -9.72 -7.85 -4.20
C GLY A 130 -11.08 -7.66 -3.49
N PRO A 131 -11.93 -8.69 -3.44
CA PRO A 131 -13.31 -8.56 -2.93
C PRO A 131 -13.39 -8.11 -1.48
N HIS A 132 -12.31 -8.24 -0.72
CA HIS A 132 -12.23 -7.85 0.69
C HIS A 132 -11.54 -6.51 0.92
N ALA A 133 -11.02 -5.84 -0.13
CA ALA A 133 -10.21 -4.63 0.02
C ALA A 133 -11.00 -3.51 0.72
N ARG A 134 -12.13 -3.12 0.18
CA ARG A 134 -12.97 -2.06 0.73
C ARG A 134 -13.42 -2.37 2.17
N THR A 135 -13.90 -3.58 2.41
CA THR A 135 -14.33 -4.02 3.75
C THR A 135 -13.18 -3.94 4.75
N ASN A 136 -11.97 -4.32 4.33
CA ASN A 136 -10.78 -4.22 5.17
C ASN A 136 -10.46 -2.76 5.52
N TYR A 137 -10.52 -1.84 4.55
CA TYR A 137 -10.32 -0.40 4.79
C TYR A 137 -11.36 0.17 5.76
N GLU A 138 -12.63 -0.12 5.55
CA GLU A 138 -13.72 0.37 6.40
C GLU A 138 -13.62 -0.20 7.83
N ALA A 139 -13.22 -1.46 7.98
CA ALA A 139 -13.00 -2.09 9.28
C ALA A 139 -11.86 -1.43 10.08
N ARG A 140 -10.94 -0.71 9.41
CA ARG A 140 -9.84 0.05 10.05
C ARG A 140 -10.18 1.53 10.24
N GLY A 141 -11.45 1.92 10.09
CA GLY A 141 -11.94 3.27 10.34
C GLY A 141 -11.88 4.22 9.16
N MET A 142 -11.55 3.73 7.97
CA MET A 142 -11.59 4.54 6.75
C MET A 142 -13.03 4.73 6.28
N ARG A 143 -13.30 5.86 5.64
CA ARG A 143 -14.62 6.20 5.09
C ARG A 143 -14.49 6.60 3.63
N VAL A 144 -15.47 6.19 2.83
CA VAL A 144 -15.61 6.68 1.45
C VAL A 144 -15.95 8.16 1.50
N PHE A 145 -15.19 9.00 0.80
CA PHE A 145 -15.46 10.43 0.68
C PHE A 145 -15.80 10.88 -0.74
N ASP A 146 -15.44 10.07 -1.75
CA ASP A 146 -15.76 10.33 -3.14
C ASP A 146 -15.85 9.02 -3.93
N THR A 147 -16.62 9.04 -5.02
CA THR A 147 -16.78 7.89 -5.92
C THR A 147 -16.81 8.39 -7.35
N GLU A 148 -15.92 7.85 -8.18
CA GLU A 148 -15.82 8.17 -9.60
C GLU A 148 -15.98 6.90 -10.44
N VAL A 149 -16.44 7.04 -11.67
CA VAL A 149 -16.52 5.95 -12.64
C VAL A 149 -15.46 6.15 -13.71
N GLU A 150 -14.57 5.18 -13.82
CA GLU A 150 -13.54 5.14 -14.84
C GLU A 150 -13.70 3.89 -15.72
N TRP A 151 -13.43 4.04 -17.00
CA TRP A 151 -13.37 2.91 -17.92
C TRP A 151 -11.92 2.54 -18.19
N LYS A 152 -11.57 1.30 -17.86
CA LYS A 152 -10.22 0.75 -18.04
C LYS A 152 -10.24 -0.46 -18.93
N MET A 153 -9.33 -0.50 -19.91
CA MET A 153 -9.11 -1.70 -20.70
C MET A 153 -8.22 -2.67 -19.90
N LEU A 154 -8.75 -3.86 -19.61
CA LEU A 154 -7.98 -4.92 -18.95
C LEU A 154 -7.03 -5.56 -19.97
N ARG A 155 -5.79 -5.72 -19.59
CA ARG A 155 -4.75 -6.36 -20.40
C ARG A 155 -4.26 -7.64 -19.76
#